data_3140acb3bfe675b942d561d4c142370b
#
_entry.id   3140acb3bfe675b942d561d4c142370b
#
_cell.length_a   1.000
_cell.length_b   1.000
_cell.length_c   1.000
_cell.angle_alpha   90.00
_cell.angle_beta   90.00
_cell.angle_gamma   90.00
#
_symmetry.space_group_name_H-M   'P 1'
#
loop_
_entity.id
_entity.type
_entity.pdbx_description
1 polymer ?
#
loop_
_entity_poly.entity_id
_entity_poly.type
_entity_poly.pdbx_seq_one_letter_code
_entity_poly.pdbx_strand_id
1 'polypeptide(L)'
;MGVTIKDIAQKAGVSYSTVSRALNGIGSTNGDRRKRILEIAKEMGYVPNQAAIHLKLSRSYVIGLYFSTISKMTSPFVLHDVLTGVYSIVGSKYNIVVKGIDMHEAGTLNPTYYDGIIVLSQRTEDRAFMEEVL
;
A
#
# COMPACT_ATOMS: atom_id res chain seq x y z
N MET A 1 -0.30 1.70 -24.13
CA MET A 1 -1.36 1.21 -23.23
C MET A 1 -0.89 -0.09 -22.58
N GLY A 2 -1.07 -0.24 -21.28
CA GLY A 2 -0.72 -1.47 -20.60
C GLY A 2 -1.75 -2.58 -20.83
N VAL A 3 -1.32 -3.84 -20.67
CA VAL A 3 -2.18 -5.03 -20.71
C VAL A 3 -3.21 -4.97 -19.59
N THR A 4 -4.46 -5.29 -19.89
CA THR A 4 -5.58 -5.28 -18.96
C THR A 4 -6.06 -6.67 -18.59
N ILE A 5 -6.85 -6.79 -17.52
CA ILE A 5 -7.50 -8.07 -17.15
C ILE A 5 -8.42 -8.57 -18.27
N LYS A 6 -9.01 -7.67 -19.07
CA LYS A 6 -9.85 -8.04 -20.22
C LYS A 6 -9.05 -8.75 -21.31
N ASP A 7 -7.83 -8.28 -21.58
CA ASP A 7 -6.95 -8.88 -22.58
C ASP A 7 -6.52 -10.29 -22.15
N ILE A 8 -6.23 -10.47 -20.86
CA ILE A 8 -5.92 -11.78 -20.29
C ILE A 8 -7.14 -12.72 -20.39
N ALA A 9 -8.33 -12.22 -20.07
CA ALA A 9 -9.58 -12.98 -20.13
C ALA A 9 -9.84 -13.49 -21.56
N GLN A 10 -9.64 -12.62 -22.54
CA GLN A 10 -9.77 -12.96 -23.98
C GLN A 10 -8.76 -14.04 -24.38
N LYS A 11 -7.47 -13.88 -24.04
CA LYS A 11 -6.41 -14.82 -24.36
C LYS A 11 -6.56 -16.17 -23.65
N ALA A 12 -7.05 -16.16 -22.42
CA ALA A 12 -7.26 -17.37 -21.61
C ALA A 12 -8.60 -18.08 -21.91
N GLY A 13 -9.51 -17.46 -22.65
CA GLY A 13 -10.84 -18.01 -22.95
C GLY A 13 -11.74 -18.15 -21.71
N VAL A 14 -11.62 -17.22 -20.73
CA VAL A 14 -12.38 -17.22 -19.50
C VAL A 14 -13.00 -15.85 -19.23
N SER A 15 -13.93 -15.79 -18.27
CA SER A 15 -14.55 -14.51 -17.90
C SER A 15 -13.58 -13.59 -17.15
N TYR A 16 -13.81 -12.29 -17.24
CA TYR A 16 -13.12 -11.26 -16.46
C TYR A 16 -13.07 -11.61 -14.96
N SER A 17 -14.20 -12.05 -14.40
CA SER A 17 -14.29 -12.42 -12.98
C SER A 17 -13.40 -13.60 -12.63
N THR A 18 -13.24 -14.58 -13.54
CA THR A 18 -12.34 -15.71 -13.35
C THR A 18 -10.89 -15.27 -13.30
N VAL A 19 -10.46 -14.40 -14.21
CA VAL A 19 -9.10 -13.84 -14.20
C VAL A 19 -8.86 -13.01 -12.93
N SER A 20 -9.80 -12.13 -12.57
CA SER A 20 -9.70 -11.32 -11.36
C SER A 20 -9.55 -12.17 -10.10
N ARG A 21 -10.31 -13.26 -9.96
CA ARG A 21 -10.17 -14.19 -8.82
C ARG A 21 -8.85 -14.93 -8.83
N ALA A 22 -8.40 -15.40 -10.00
CA ALA A 22 -7.13 -16.11 -10.15
C ALA A 22 -5.93 -15.22 -9.76
N LEU A 23 -5.92 -13.96 -10.21
CA LEU A 23 -4.87 -12.98 -9.89
C LEU A 23 -4.85 -12.60 -8.40
N ASN A 24 -6.03 -12.46 -7.79
CA ASN A 24 -6.15 -12.03 -6.38
C ASN A 24 -6.13 -13.20 -5.37
N GLY A 25 -6.03 -14.44 -5.83
CA GLY A 25 -6.03 -15.62 -4.94
C GLY A 25 -7.37 -15.86 -4.22
N ILE A 26 -8.48 -15.31 -4.73
CA ILE A 26 -9.80 -15.39 -4.11
C ILE A 26 -10.62 -16.50 -4.76
N GLY A 27 -11.10 -17.45 -3.94
CA GLY A 27 -12.00 -18.52 -4.35
C GLY A 27 -11.30 -19.80 -4.83
N SER A 28 -12.05 -20.88 -4.97
CA SER A 28 -11.58 -22.20 -5.44
C SER A 28 -11.44 -22.21 -6.97
N THR A 29 -10.58 -21.35 -7.52
CA THR A 29 -10.19 -21.55 -8.92
C THR A 29 -9.32 -22.80 -8.95
N ASN A 30 -9.73 -23.83 -9.72
CA ASN A 30 -8.97 -25.07 -9.91
C ASN A 30 -7.48 -24.72 -10.13
N GLY A 31 -6.58 -25.36 -9.37
CA GLY A 31 -5.15 -25.02 -9.32
C GLY A 31 -4.50 -24.89 -10.69
N ASP A 32 -4.84 -25.80 -11.64
CA ASP A 32 -4.30 -25.78 -13.00
C ASP A 32 -4.81 -24.58 -13.82
N ARG A 33 -6.09 -24.26 -13.68
CA ARG A 33 -6.67 -23.07 -14.34
C ARG A 33 -6.06 -21.78 -13.83
N ARG A 34 -5.85 -21.69 -12.52
CA ARG A 34 -5.19 -20.53 -11.92
C ARG A 34 -3.76 -20.38 -12.43
N LYS A 35 -3.00 -21.49 -12.44
CA LYS A 35 -1.62 -21.51 -12.93
C LYS A 35 -1.53 -21.03 -14.38
N ARG A 36 -2.40 -21.55 -15.26
CA ARG A 36 -2.46 -21.11 -16.66
C ARG A 36 -2.76 -19.63 -16.82
N ILE A 37 -3.70 -19.08 -16.03
CA ILE A 37 -4.03 -17.64 -16.08
C ILE A 37 -2.84 -16.80 -15.63
N LEU A 38 -2.11 -17.20 -14.59
CA LEU A 38 -0.92 -16.50 -14.10
C LEU A 38 0.23 -16.54 -15.12
N GLU A 39 0.41 -17.67 -15.82
CA GLU A 39 1.39 -17.80 -16.91
C GLU A 39 1.06 -16.85 -18.07
N ILE A 40 -0.19 -16.84 -18.53
CA ILE A 40 -0.66 -15.91 -19.59
C ILE A 40 -0.46 -14.45 -19.17
N ALA A 41 -0.80 -14.09 -17.93
CA ALA A 41 -0.61 -12.75 -17.43
C ALA A 41 0.88 -12.32 -17.44
N LYS A 42 1.76 -13.23 -17.03
CA LYS A 42 3.21 -13.04 -17.04
C LYS A 42 3.75 -12.88 -18.48
N GLU A 43 3.35 -13.77 -19.39
CA GLU A 43 3.75 -13.71 -20.81
C GLU A 43 3.31 -12.40 -21.48
N MET A 44 2.14 -11.90 -21.13
CA MET A 44 1.61 -10.63 -21.66
C MET A 44 2.25 -9.40 -21.02
N GLY A 45 3.09 -9.57 -19.99
CA GLY A 45 3.66 -8.45 -19.24
C GLY A 45 2.63 -7.68 -18.43
N TYR A 46 1.58 -8.37 -17.94
CA TYR A 46 0.56 -7.74 -17.11
C TYR A 46 1.14 -7.31 -15.77
N VAL A 47 1.02 -6.03 -15.47
CA VAL A 47 1.34 -5.47 -14.15
C VAL A 47 0.02 -5.14 -13.46
N PRO A 48 -0.26 -5.76 -12.28
CA PRO A 48 -1.47 -5.46 -11.52
C PRO A 48 -1.58 -3.96 -11.22
N ASN A 49 -2.71 -3.36 -11.56
CA ASN A 49 -2.97 -1.98 -11.16
C ASN A 49 -3.31 -1.95 -9.67
N GLN A 50 -2.29 -1.65 -8.85
CA GLN A 50 -2.43 -1.61 -7.40
C GLN A 50 -3.52 -0.63 -6.95
N ALA A 51 -3.66 0.53 -7.60
CA ALA A 51 -4.69 1.50 -7.29
C ALA A 51 -6.11 0.93 -7.47
N ALA A 52 -6.34 0.13 -8.53
CA ALA A 52 -7.64 -0.52 -8.74
C ALA A 52 -7.92 -1.65 -7.74
N ILE A 53 -6.86 -2.36 -7.31
CA ILE A 53 -6.96 -3.39 -6.26
C ILE A 53 -7.27 -2.73 -4.92
N HIS A 54 -6.57 -1.67 -4.58
CA HIS A 54 -6.75 -0.91 -3.34
C HIS A 54 -8.16 -0.33 -3.24
N LEU A 55 -8.66 0.27 -4.33
CA LEU A 55 -10.03 0.82 -4.38
C LEU A 55 -11.09 -0.26 -4.10
N LYS A 56 -10.92 -1.46 -4.66
CA LYS A 56 -11.86 -2.59 -4.46
C LYS A 56 -11.81 -3.16 -3.05
N LEU A 57 -10.66 -3.13 -2.40
CA LEU A 57 -10.45 -3.68 -1.06
C LEU A 57 -10.69 -2.65 0.05
N SER A 58 -10.96 -1.39 -0.30
CA SER A 58 -11.03 -0.26 0.64
C SER A 58 -9.78 -0.18 1.54
N ARG A 59 -8.60 -0.53 0.95
CA ARG A 59 -7.30 -0.49 1.62
C ARG A 59 -6.27 0.16 0.73
N SER A 60 -5.47 1.02 1.33
CA SER A 60 -4.38 1.72 0.64
C SER A 60 -3.07 0.93 0.61
N TYR A 61 -2.88 0.04 1.58
CA TYR A 61 -1.61 -0.61 1.88
C TYR A 61 -0.48 0.40 2.10
N VAL A 62 -0.82 1.54 2.66
CA VAL A 62 0.10 2.61 3.03
C VAL A 62 0.03 2.83 4.53
N ILE A 63 1.18 2.89 5.18
CA ILE A 63 1.32 3.32 6.58
C ILE A 63 2.07 4.64 6.59
N GLY A 64 1.47 5.64 7.22
CA GLY A 64 2.14 6.91 7.52
C GLY A 64 3.04 6.76 8.74
N LEU A 65 4.29 7.17 8.63
CA LEU A 65 5.22 7.26 9.74
C LEU A 65 5.63 8.71 9.91
N TYR A 66 5.14 9.32 10.99
CA TYR A 66 5.33 10.75 11.24
C TYR A 66 6.27 10.96 12.43
N PHE A 67 7.29 11.76 12.19
CA PHE A 67 8.20 12.26 13.23
C PHE A 67 7.91 13.74 13.50
N SER A 68 8.21 14.24 14.69
CA SER A 68 8.10 15.67 14.98
C SER A 68 8.79 16.53 13.93
N THR A 69 10.02 16.14 13.57
CA THR A 69 10.80 16.76 12.47
C THR A 69 11.63 15.69 11.77
N ILE A 70 11.88 15.82 10.47
CA ILE A 70 12.80 14.93 9.75
C ILE A 70 14.16 15.62 9.50
N SER A 71 14.17 16.98 9.50
CA SER A 71 15.30 17.74 8.94
C SER A 71 16.56 17.74 9.80
N LYS A 72 16.55 18.40 10.95
CA LYS A 72 17.80 18.68 11.69
C LYS A 72 17.88 18.07 13.08
N MET A 73 16.79 17.56 13.62
CA MET A 73 16.70 17.14 15.01
C MET A 73 16.44 15.65 15.21
N THR A 74 16.02 14.94 14.18
CA THR A 74 15.86 13.49 14.26
C THR A 74 17.18 12.81 13.94
N SER A 75 17.70 12.06 14.91
CA SER A 75 18.92 11.27 14.69
C SER A 75 18.70 10.27 13.55
N PRO A 76 19.63 10.17 12.58
CA PRO A 76 19.57 9.15 11.53
C PRO A 76 19.48 7.73 12.08
N PHE A 77 20.09 7.46 13.23
CA PHE A 77 20.01 6.15 13.88
C PHE A 77 18.60 5.84 14.37
N VAL A 78 17.91 6.79 15.00
CA VAL A 78 16.51 6.63 15.43
C VAL A 78 15.62 6.37 14.22
N LEU A 79 15.79 7.13 13.15
CA LEU A 79 15.03 6.93 11.91
C LEU A 79 15.27 5.52 11.33
N HIS A 80 16.52 5.09 11.28
CA HIS A 80 16.90 3.76 10.80
C HIS A 80 16.30 2.65 11.66
N ASP A 81 16.40 2.74 12.98
CA ASP A 81 15.92 1.72 13.90
C ASP A 81 14.40 1.60 13.87
N VAL A 82 13.69 2.73 13.83
CA VAL A 82 12.23 2.75 13.72
C VAL A 82 11.78 2.14 12.38
N LEU A 83 12.39 2.54 11.26
CA LEU A 83 12.09 1.97 9.96
C LEU A 83 12.33 0.47 9.93
N THR A 84 13.47 0.03 10.45
CA THR A 84 13.80 -1.40 10.52
C THR A 84 12.79 -2.16 11.36
N GLY A 85 12.39 -1.62 12.52
CA GLY A 85 11.36 -2.20 13.37
C GLY A 85 10.01 -2.30 12.67
N VAL A 86 9.56 -1.23 12.02
CA VAL A 86 8.27 -1.23 11.29
C VAL A 86 8.31 -2.22 10.13
N TYR A 87 9.36 -2.22 9.31
CA TYR A 87 9.50 -3.16 8.20
C TYR A 87 9.57 -4.63 8.65
N SER A 88 10.15 -4.91 9.81
CA SER A 88 10.21 -6.28 10.34
C SER A 88 8.81 -6.86 10.65
N ILE A 89 7.84 -6.01 10.93
CA ILE A 89 6.46 -6.40 11.25
C ILE A 89 5.57 -6.39 10.00
N VAL A 90 5.62 -5.29 9.22
CA VAL A 90 4.69 -5.12 8.09
C VAL A 90 5.20 -5.77 6.81
N GLY A 91 6.49 -6.04 6.72
CA GLY A 91 7.14 -6.66 5.56
C GLY A 91 6.96 -5.85 4.28
N SER A 92 6.98 -6.56 3.15
CA SER A 92 6.76 -5.96 1.82
C SER A 92 5.28 -5.69 1.48
N LYS A 93 4.37 -5.98 2.42
CA LYS A 93 2.93 -5.83 2.18
C LYS A 93 2.49 -4.36 2.17
N TYR A 94 3.15 -3.52 2.96
CA TYR A 94 2.81 -2.10 3.10
C TYR A 94 3.92 -1.20 2.57
N ASN A 95 3.50 -0.10 1.94
CA ASN A 95 4.39 1.01 1.67
C ASN A 95 4.44 1.93 2.90
N ILE A 96 5.63 2.35 3.31
CA ILE A 96 5.81 3.28 4.43
C ILE A 96 6.11 4.65 3.86
N VAL A 97 5.28 5.63 4.21
CA VAL A 97 5.48 7.04 3.86
C VAL A 97 5.96 7.77 5.09
N VAL A 98 7.19 8.26 5.05
CA VAL A 98 7.83 8.99 6.15
C VAL A 98 7.66 10.49 5.97
N LYS A 99 7.16 11.17 6.99
CA LYS A 99 6.93 12.63 6.96
C LYS A 99 7.32 13.28 8.29
N GLY A 100 7.63 14.59 8.25
CA GLY A 100 7.74 15.43 9.43
C GLY A 100 6.41 16.11 9.74
N ILE A 101 6.05 16.17 11.01
CA ILE A 101 4.86 16.91 11.47
C ILE A 101 5.08 18.40 11.26
N ASP A 102 6.31 18.88 11.43
CA ASP A 102 6.72 20.29 11.20
C ASP A 102 6.48 20.78 9.77
N MET A 103 6.30 19.88 8.81
CA MET A 103 6.00 20.19 7.41
C MET A 103 4.53 19.92 7.03
N HIS A 104 3.71 19.54 8.02
CA HIS A 104 2.31 19.25 7.79
C HIS A 104 1.46 20.51 7.88
N GLU A 105 0.59 20.72 6.90
CA GLU A 105 -0.42 21.76 6.93
C GLU A 105 -1.70 21.20 7.56
N ALA A 106 -2.19 21.83 8.62
CA ALA A 106 -3.41 21.39 9.31
C ALA A 106 -4.61 21.27 8.35
N GLY A 107 -5.38 20.20 8.50
CA GLY A 107 -6.53 19.91 7.66
C GLY A 107 -6.20 19.35 6.27
N THR A 108 -4.93 19.03 5.99
CA THR A 108 -4.54 18.43 4.71
C THR A 108 -4.35 16.92 4.78
N LEU A 109 -4.49 16.31 5.95
CA LEU A 109 -4.39 14.88 6.11
C LEU A 109 -5.59 14.20 5.44
N ASN A 110 -5.31 13.34 4.47
CA ASN A 110 -6.34 12.50 3.89
C ASN A 110 -6.35 11.12 4.59
N PRO A 111 -7.31 10.87 5.51
CA PRO A 111 -7.32 9.63 6.28
C PRO A 111 -7.53 8.39 5.42
N THR A 112 -8.13 8.52 4.23
CA THR A 112 -8.34 7.39 3.31
C THR A 112 -7.07 6.98 2.57
N TYR A 113 -6.02 7.81 2.62
CA TYR A 113 -4.73 7.51 2.00
C TYR A 113 -3.90 6.51 2.81
N TYR A 114 -4.18 6.36 4.09
CA TYR A 114 -3.44 5.48 4.99
C TYR A 114 -4.33 4.39 5.57
N ASP A 115 -3.81 3.17 5.66
CA ASP A 115 -4.44 2.09 6.45
C ASP A 115 -4.12 2.23 7.94
N GLY A 116 -3.10 3.01 8.27
CA GLY A 116 -2.70 3.33 9.63
C GLY A 116 -1.61 4.42 9.65
N ILE A 117 -1.51 5.09 10.79
CA ILE A 117 -0.51 6.13 11.02
C ILE A 117 0.21 5.84 12.33
N ILE A 118 1.53 5.90 12.28
CA ILE A 118 2.41 5.80 13.45
C ILE A 118 3.02 7.17 13.67
N VAL A 119 2.89 7.70 14.88
CA VAL A 119 3.41 9.02 15.24
C VAL A 119 4.48 8.87 16.33
N LEU A 120 5.65 9.45 16.08
CA LEU A 120 6.73 9.57 17.05
C LEU A 120 6.95 11.05 17.35
N SER A 121 6.40 11.49 18.46
CA SER A 121 6.52 12.87 18.92
C SER A 121 6.75 12.93 20.44
N GLN A 122 7.52 13.93 20.85
CA GLN A 122 7.71 14.31 22.24
C GLN A 122 7.38 15.82 22.44
N ARG A 123 6.83 16.47 21.40
CA ARG A 123 6.60 17.91 21.40
C ARG A 123 5.14 18.22 21.66
N THR A 124 4.88 19.20 22.50
CA THR A 124 3.52 19.70 22.77
C THR A 124 2.89 20.37 21.55
N GLU A 125 3.72 20.98 20.69
CA GLU A 125 3.25 21.63 19.46
C GLU A 125 2.64 20.64 18.45
N ASP A 126 3.03 19.35 18.52
CA ASP A 126 2.52 18.32 17.62
C ASP A 126 1.12 17.80 18.02
N ARG A 127 0.58 18.30 19.13
CA ARG A 127 -0.73 17.88 19.66
C ARG A 127 -1.87 18.09 18.67
N ALA A 128 -1.86 19.23 17.97
CA ALA A 128 -2.88 19.51 16.96
C ALA A 128 -2.88 18.49 15.82
N PHE A 129 -1.72 18.02 15.38
CA PHE A 129 -1.60 16.93 14.41
C PHE A 129 -2.14 15.60 14.97
N MET A 130 -1.86 15.29 16.23
CA MET A 130 -2.37 14.07 16.85
C MET A 130 -3.90 14.08 16.99
N GLU A 131 -4.50 15.24 17.24
CA GLU A 131 -5.96 15.43 17.27
C GLU A 131 -6.60 15.30 15.88
N GLU A 132 -5.85 15.63 14.79
CA GLU A 132 -6.31 15.44 13.40
C GLU A 132 -6.28 13.97 12.98
N VAL A 133 -5.37 13.18 13.55
CA VAL A 133 -5.16 11.75 13.20
C VAL A 133 -6.13 10.82 13.94
N LEU A 134 -6.60 11.20 15.12
CA LEU A 134 -7.49 10.40 15.98
C LEU A 134 -8.95 10.48 15.55
#